data_62ed570332a36c1e68c33a4737964b61
#
_entry.id   62ed570332a36c1e68c33a4737964b61
#
_cell.length_a   1.000
_cell.length_b   1.000
_cell.length_c   1.000
_cell.angle_alpha   90.00
_cell.angle_beta   90.00
_cell.angle_gamma   90.00
#
_symmetry.space_group_name_H-M   'P 1'
#
loop_
_entity.id
_entity.type
_entity.pdbx_description
1 polymer ?
#
loop_
_entity_poly.entity_id
_entity_poly.type
_entity_poly.pdbx_seq_one_letter_code
_entity_poly.pdbx_strand_id
1 'polypeptide(L)'
;MPEARLEVTDALGRRIVPINKETFGIGRRETNDLRLAGSEVSRDHAEIAATGGGFVVRDKQSRYGTFVNDEPVEQRVLGHGDRIRLGRSGGAELVFLVSEHAAPQDKATTTAIGDLRQIAALLDGLRALGSGRVLDDVLALVLDSSIEVSGAERGFIMLANADDVLEFKMARGRRQQPLSGTSFATSRKIPEEVFRTGEPKMLADLLDGDLANVHMGTVALGIRNVQCVPLKLVRYVDDKAAAMAEPRRIGVLYLDSREKGSFLSSSTRGALETLATEAAVAIENARLYRETMEKAKMEQEMRIAAEIQQALLPKTGRTGAFFRAAAASIPCRSIGGDFYDYVDLPDGAFGFALGDVAGKGPPAALLSAMMQGIFAAQAASSDRPSQTIARVNLALYRRGIESRFVTLMYGALSPDGQLTYCNAGHNPPLLVGEAGVRRLDVGGPIVGLFESATFQEETVGLAPGDWLIVFSDGVSEALSADGEEYGDARLISTVTAHVDGDPPGMLKAVFADVRAFTKGAPQSDDITALVLRYGG
;
A
#
# COMPACT_ATOMS: atom_id res chain seq x y z
N MET A 1 -44.98 -14.07 -8.95
CA MET A 1 -43.79 -14.85 -8.57
C MET A 1 -42.97 -13.99 -7.66
N PRO A 2 -42.30 -14.53 -6.62
CA PRO A 2 -41.37 -13.75 -5.82
C PRO A 2 -40.25 -13.20 -6.74
N GLU A 3 -39.86 -11.96 -6.55
CA GLU A 3 -38.73 -11.38 -7.29
C GLU A 3 -37.44 -12.01 -6.82
N ALA A 4 -36.73 -12.67 -7.74
CA ALA A 4 -35.42 -13.27 -7.46
C ALA A 4 -34.34 -12.60 -8.28
N ARG A 5 -33.11 -12.56 -7.73
CA ARG A 5 -31.94 -11.97 -8.35
C ARG A 5 -30.67 -12.74 -7.98
N LEU A 6 -29.69 -12.69 -8.84
CA LEU A 6 -28.35 -13.20 -8.60
C LEU A 6 -27.39 -12.04 -8.39
N GLU A 7 -26.61 -12.11 -7.35
CA GLU A 7 -25.43 -11.32 -7.21
C GLU A 7 -24.25 -12.12 -7.77
N VAL A 8 -23.59 -11.58 -8.79
CA VAL A 8 -22.56 -12.25 -9.59
C VAL A 8 -21.21 -11.62 -9.29
N THR A 9 -20.21 -12.44 -8.96
CA THR A 9 -18.81 -12.01 -8.84
C THR A 9 -17.98 -12.80 -9.85
N ASP A 10 -17.43 -12.13 -10.85
CA ASP A 10 -16.57 -12.71 -11.89
C ASP A 10 -15.42 -11.76 -12.27
N ALA A 11 -14.66 -12.09 -13.31
CA ALA A 11 -13.55 -11.28 -13.81
C ALA A 11 -13.96 -9.85 -14.28
N LEU A 12 -15.24 -9.60 -14.50
CA LEU A 12 -15.80 -8.29 -14.88
C LEU A 12 -16.25 -7.48 -13.64
N GLY A 13 -16.09 -8.01 -12.43
CA GLY A 13 -16.50 -7.38 -11.18
C GLY A 13 -17.83 -7.93 -10.64
N ARG A 14 -18.39 -7.21 -9.65
CA ARG A 14 -19.63 -7.58 -8.96
C ARG A 14 -20.82 -6.86 -9.59
N ARG A 15 -21.90 -7.61 -9.92
CA ARG A 15 -23.13 -7.07 -10.48
C ARG A 15 -24.36 -7.84 -10.01
N ILE A 16 -25.52 -7.22 -10.03
CA ILE A 16 -26.81 -7.84 -9.68
C ILE A 16 -27.59 -8.08 -10.97
N VAL A 17 -28.07 -9.31 -11.17
CA VAL A 17 -28.82 -9.73 -12.35
C VAL A 17 -30.18 -10.26 -11.90
N PRO A 18 -31.30 -9.65 -12.33
CA PRO A 18 -32.63 -10.14 -11.97
C PRO A 18 -32.97 -11.45 -12.72
N ILE A 19 -33.63 -12.38 -12.04
CA ILE A 19 -34.20 -13.59 -12.64
C ILE A 19 -35.63 -13.26 -13.06
N ASN A 20 -35.83 -12.94 -14.32
CA ASN A 20 -37.08 -12.47 -14.87
C ASN A 20 -37.77 -13.45 -15.84
N LYS A 21 -37.29 -14.72 -15.85
CA LYS A 21 -37.80 -15.80 -16.69
C LYS A 21 -38.08 -17.04 -15.85
N GLU A 22 -39.02 -17.89 -16.33
CA GLU A 22 -39.31 -19.16 -15.68
C GLU A 22 -38.11 -20.12 -15.68
N THR A 23 -37.27 -20.04 -16.72
CA THR A 23 -36.00 -20.75 -16.80
C THR A 23 -34.90 -19.76 -17.16
N PHE A 24 -33.88 -19.65 -16.33
CA PHE A 24 -32.79 -18.71 -16.45
C PHE A 24 -31.47 -19.45 -16.65
N GLY A 25 -30.93 -19.39 -17.88
CA GLY A 25 -29.74 -20.12 -18.30
C GLY A 25 -28.45 -19.39 -17.90
N ILE A 26 -27.45 -20.15 -17.42
CA ILE A 26 -26.16 -19.65 -16.98
C ILE A 26 -25.04 -20.41 -17.69
N GLY A 27 -24.10 -19.70 -18.30
CA GLY A 27 -22.95 -20.34 -18.98
C GLY A 27 -22.14 -19.35 -19.81
N ARG A 28 -21.15 -19.89 -20.53
CA ARG A 28 -20.21 -19.09 -21.34
C ARG A 28 -20.78 -18.68 -22.70
N ARG A 29 -21.83 -19.36 -23.19
CA ARG A 29 -22.45 -19.08 -24.48
C ARG A 29 -23.24 -17.77 -24.45
N GLU A 30 -23.24 -17.02 -25.56
CA GLU A 30 -23.93 -15.72 -25.66
C GLU A 30 -25.46 -15.84 -25.56
N THR A 31 -26.02 -17.01 -25.81
CA THR A 31 -27.45 -17.27 -25.73
C THR A 31 -27.96 -17.51 -24.30
N ASN A 32 -27.08 -17.62 -23.30
CA ASN A 32 -27.50 -17.72 -21.91
C ASN A 32 -27.95 -16.37 -21.35
N ASP A 33 -28.88 -16.40 -20.41
CA ASP A 33 -29.40 -15.20 -19.74
C ASP A 33 -28.31 -14.54 -18.87
N LEU A 34 -27.43 -15.35 -18.29
CA LEU A 34 -26.24 -14.89 -17.59
C LEU A 34 -24.98 -15.48 -18.26
N ARG A 35 -24.29 -14.62 -19.01
CA ARG A 35 -23.00 -14.99 -19.59
C ARG A 35 -21.87 -14.74 -18.61
N LEU A 36 -21.03 -15.77 -18.39
CA LEU A 36 -19.88 -15.74 -17.49
C LEU A 36 -18.59 -16.13 -18.23
N ALA A 37 -17.54 -15.32 -18.12
CA ALA A 37 -16.27 -15.52 -18.81
C ALA A 37 -15.27 -16.22 -17.87
N GLY A 38 -15.44 -17.51 -17.59
CA GLY A 38 -14.50 -18.31 -16.79
C GLY A 38 -14.04 -19.56 -17.55
N SER A 39 -12.76 -19.95 -17.40
CA SER A 39 -12.22 -21.16 -18.05
C SER A 39 -12.89 -22.46 -17.58
N GLU A 40 -13.44 -22.47 -16.37
CA GLU A 40 -14.16 -23.60 -15.78
C GLU A 40 -15.68 -23.54 -16.02
N VAL A 41 -16.20 -22.45 -16.59
CA VAL A 41 -17.62 -22.33 -16.92
C VAL A 41 -17.90 -22.99 -18.27
N SER A 42 -18.79 -24.00 -18.32
CA SER A 42 -19.22 -24.67 -19.54
C SER A 42 -20.06 -23.73 -20.43
N ARG A 43 -20.22 -24.07 -21.72
CA ARG A 43 -21.02 -23.27 -22.66
C ARG A 43 -22.44 -23.06 -22.16
N ASP A 44 -23.10 -24.13 -21.71
CA ASP A 44 -24.35 -24.16 -20.98
C ASP A 44 -24.01 -24.90 -19.67
N HIS A 45 -23.90 -24.16 -18.54
CA HIS A 45 -23.36 -24.72 -17.32
C HIS A 45 -24.45 -25.15 -16.35
N ALA A 46 -25.33 -24.24 -16.04
CA ALA A 46 -26.46 -24.47 -15.13
C ALA A 46 -27.71 -23.71 -15.58
N GLU A 47 -28.85 -24.06 -15.03
CA GLU A 47 -30.08 -23.28 -15.18
C GLU A 47 -30.76 -23.10 -13.81
N ILE A 48 -31.43 -21.98 -13.61
CA ILE A 48 -32.31 -21.77 -12.47
C ILE A 48 -33.74 -21.73 -13.00
N ALA A 49 -34.55 -22.67 -12.53
CA ALA A 49 -35.96 -22.79 -12.90
C ALA A 49 -36.88 -22.36 -11.75
N ALA A 50 -37.88 -21.52 -12.04
CA ALA A 50 -38.96 -21.19 -11.12
C ALA A 50 -39.91 -22.38 -11.03
N THR A 51 -40.26 -22.82 -9.81
CA THR A 51 -41.23 -23.89 -9.55
C THR A 51 -42.32 -23.36 -8.63
N GLY A 52 -43.43 -24.10 -8.51
CA GLY A 52 -44.56 -23.66 -7.65
C GLY A 52 -44.20 -23.50 -6.16
N GLY A 53 -43.03 -23.95 -5.73
CA GLY A 53 -42.53 -23.88 -4.35
C GLY A 53 -41.23 -23.09 -4.19
N GLY A 54 -40.73 -22.36 -5.21
CA GLY A 54 -39.49 -21.61 -5.13
C GLY A 54 -38.64 -21.72 -6.40
N PHE A 55 -37.34 -21.61 -6.25
CA PHE A 55 -36.36 -21.70 -7.34
C PHE A 55 -35.46 -22.91 -7.17
N VAL A 56 -35.12 -23.55 -8.28
CA VAL A 56 -34.27 -24.74 -8.30
C VAL A 56 -33.13 -24.52 -9.27
N VAL A 57 -31.90 -24.70 -8.80
CA VAL A 57 -30.72 -24.77 -9.67
C VAL A 57 -30.54 -26.18 -10.18
N ARG A 58 -30.18 -26.33 -11.47
CA ARG A 58 -29.85 -27.62 -12.12
C ARG A 58 -28.54 -27.50 -12.87
N ASP A 59 -27.64 -28.44 -12.67
CA ASP A 59 -26.44 -28.54 -13.49
C ASP A 59 -26.79 -29.11 -14.88
N LYS A 60 -26.21 -28.54 -15.93
CA LYS A 60 -26.43 -28.94 -17.35
C LYS A 60 -25.34 -29.89 -17.83
N GLN A 61 -24.95 -30.86 -17.00
CA GLN A 61 -23.82 -31.77 -17.25
C GLN A 61 -22.53 -30.98 -17.54
N SER A 62 -22.26 -30.01 -16.68
CA SER A 62 -21.09 -29.16 -16.80
C SER A 62 -19.81 -29.93 -16.56
N ARG A 63 -18.71 -29.50 -17.22
CA ARG A 63 -17.43 -30.21 -17.15
C ARG A 63 -16.81 -30.24 -15.76
N TYR A 64 -17.02 -29.19 -14.97
CA TYR A 64 -16.40 -28.98 -13.66
C TYR A 64 -17.38 -28.93 -12.50
N GLY A 65 -18.67 -29.13 -12.78
CA GLY A 65 -19.74 -29.24 -11.78
C GLY A 65 -20.27 -27.88 -11.26
N THR A 66 -21.50 -27.92 -10.77
CA THR A 66 -22.15 -26.83 -10.02
C THR A 66 -22.16 -27.18 -8.54
N PHE A 67 -21.83 -26.21 -7.69
CA PHE A 67 -21.78 -26.36 -6.25
C PHE A 67 -22.73 -25.34 -5.60
N VAL A 68 -23.44 -25.77 -4.56
CA VAL A 68 -24.25 -24.87 -3.74
C VAL A 68 -23.80 -25.01 -2.29
N ASN A 69 -23.34 -23.90 -1.69
CA ASN A 69 -22.73 -23.88 -0.36
C ASN A 69 -21.59 -24.91 -0.22
N ASP A 70 -20.72 -24.96 -1.22
CA ASP A 70 -19.57 -25.87 -1.37
C ASP A 70 -19.92 -27.38 -1.56
N GLU A 71 -21.18 -27.76 -1.60
CA GLU A 71 -21.61 -29.11 -1.91
C GLU A 71 -21.89 -29.26 -3.44
N PRO A 72 -21.38 -30.31 -4.11
CA PRO A 72 -21.67 -30.55 -5.52
C PRO A 72 -23.13 -30.97 -5.70
N VAL A 73 -23.79 -30.38 -6.68
CA VAL A 73 -25.22 -30.62 -6.91
C VAL A 73 -25.54 -30.89 -8.39
N GLU A 74 -26.42 -31.88 -8.65
CA GLU A 74 -27.05 -32.03 -9.96
C GLU A 74 -28.34 -31.18 -10.02
N GLN A 75 -29.06 -31.12 -8.89
CA GLN A 75 -30.25 -30.29 -8.71
C GLN A 75 -30.42 -29.96 -7.22
N ARG A 76 -30.78 -28.70 -6.91
CA ARG A 76 -31.05 -28.25 -5.53
C ARG A 76 -32.05 -27.10 -5.51
N VAL A 77 -32.95 -27.13 -4.54
CA VAL A 77 -33.83 -26.00 -4.23
C VAL A 77 -32.98 -24.90 -3.60
N LEU A 78 -33.11 -23.68 -4.10
CA LEU A 78 -32.35 -22.52 -3.65
C LEU A 78 -33.11 -21.77 -2.54
N GLY A 79 -32.42 -21.53 -1.44
CA GLY A 79 -32.83 -20.63 -0.37
C GLY A 79 -32.20 -19.25 -0.53
N HIS A 80 -32.78 -18.24 0.12
CA HIS A 80 -32.20 -16.90 0.15
C HIS A 80 -30.78 -16.93 0.78
N GLY A 81 -29.80 -16.37 0.10
CA GLY A 81 -28.41 -16.33 0.52
C GLY A 81 -27.57 -17.53 0.09
N ASP A 82 -28.14 -18.52 -0.62
CA ASP A 82 -27.35 -19.66 -1.12
C ASP A 82 -26.28 -19.20 -2.09
N ARG A 83 -25.06 -19.72 -1.91
CA ARG A 83 -23.89 -19.46 -2.76
C ARG A 83 -23.78 -20.55 -3.80
N ILE A 84 -23.85 -20.17 -5.07
CA ILE A 84 -23.72 -21.06 -6.21
C ILE A 84 -22.35 -20.81 -6.84
N ARG A 85 -21.50 -21.85 -6.89
CA ARG A 85 -20.18 -21.78 -7.54
C ARG A 85 -20.18 -22.70 -8.77
N LEU A 86 -19.71 -22.15 -9.88
CA LEU A 86 -19.63 -22.85 -11.17
C LEU A 86 -18.17 -23.20 -11.48
N GLY A 87 -17.81 -24.47 -11.32
CA GLY A 87 -16.42 -24.93 -11.42
C GLY A 87 -15.72 -25.13 -10.08
N ARG A 88 -14.47 -25.66 -10.07
CA ARG A 88 -13.77 -26.10 -8.84
C ARG A 88 -12.98 -24.98 -8.14
N SER A 89 -12.21 -24.18 -8.88
CA SER A 89 -11.26 -23.24 -8.26
C SER A 89 -11.06 -21.91 -9.02
N GLY A 90 -11.64 -21.74 -10.20
CA GLY A 90 -11.49 -20.53 -11.03
C GLY A 90 -12.78 -20.10 -11.70
N GLY A 91 -13.90 -20.60 -11.19
CA GLY A 91 -15.23 -20.31 -11.72
C GLY A 91 -15.85 -19.05 -11.13
N ALA A 92 -17.04 -18.69 -11.60
CA ALA A 92 -17.81 -17.58 -11.08
C ALA A 92 -18.56 -17.99 -9.80
N GLU A 93 -18.67 -17.05 -8.85
CA GLU A 93 -19.48 -17.19 -7.65
C GLU A 93 -20.75 -16.33 -7.77
N LEU A 94 -21.90 -16.93 -7.46
CA LEU A 94 -23.20 -16.33 -7.51
C LEU A 94 -23.88 -16.46 -6.16
N VAL A 95 -24.55 -15.40 -5.67
CA VAL A 95 -25.40 -15.48 -4.47
C VAL A 95 -26.86 -15.30 -4.91
N PHE A 96 -27.71 -16.26 -4.53
CA PHE A 96 -29.12 -16.25 -4.85
C PHE A 96 -29.93 -15.45 -3.81
N LEU A 97 -30.70 -14.46 -4.25
CA LEU A 97 -31.49 -13.57 -3.41
C LEU A 97 -32.96 -13.57 -3.85
N VAL A 98 -33.86 -13.79 -2.91
CA VAL A 98 -35.32 -13.78 -3.14
C VAL A 98 -35.99 -12.75 -2.22
N SER A 99 -36.96 -11.97 -2.76
CA SER A 99 -37.81 -11.07 -1.98
C SER A 99 -39.12 -11.80 -1.65
N GLU A 100 -39.37 -12.10 -0.38
CA GLU A 100 -40.65 -12.64 0.05
C GLU A 100 -41.70 -11.53 0.19
N HIS A 101 -42.84 -11.64 -0.54
CA HIS A 101 -44.02 -10.84 -0.30
C HIS A 101 -44.80 -11.43 0.87
N ALA A 102 -44.85 -10.74 2.00
CA ALA A 102 -45.67 -11.12 3.14
C ALA A 102 -47.12 -10.66 2.97
N ALA A 103 -48.08 -11.57 3.19
CA ALA A 103 -49.51 -11.27 3.33
C ALA A 103 -49.81 -10.48 4.63
N PRO A 104 -50.86 -9.65 4.70
CA PRO A 104 -51.09 -8.72 5.80
C PRO A 104 -51.62 -9.43 7.07
N GLN A 105 -50.92 -9.25 8.18
CA GLN A 105 -51.41 -9.59 9.53
C GLN A 105 -51.21 -8.44 10.52
N ASP A 106 -52.25 -8.20 11.27
CA ASP A 106 -52.52 -7.39 12.47
C ASP A 106 -51.56 -6.34 13.02
N LYS A 107 -52.16 -5.15 13.27
CA LYS A 107 -51.52 -3.85 13.59
C LYS A 107 -50.88 -3.65 14.96
N ALA A 108 -50.82 -4.62 15.84
CA ALA A 108 -50.29 -4.44 17.21
C ALA A 108 -48.91 -5.09 17.46
N THR A 109 -48.47 -6.00 16.58
CA THR A 109 -47.14 -6.65 16.65
C THR A 109 -46.16 -6.06 15.59
N THR A 110 -46.65 -5.14 14.77
CA THR A 110 -45.99 -4.69 13.54
C THR A 110 -44.82 -3.72 13.80
N THR A 111 -44.84 -3.00 14.93
CA THR A 111 -43.80 -1.98 15.21
C THR A 111 -42.47 -2.64 15.60
N ALA A 112 -42.50 -3.63 16.51
CA ALA A 112 -41.27 -4.31 16.94
C ALA A 112 -40.65 -5.23 15.85
N ILE A 113 -41.49 -5.83 14.98
CA ILE A 113 -41.04 -6.65 13.84
C ILE A 113 -40.55 -5.75 12.68
N GLY A 114 -41.11 -4.56 12.53
CA GLY A 114 -40.64 -3.54 11.61
C GLY A 114 -39.22 -3.05 11.96
N ASP A 115 -39.02 -2.75 13.24
CA ASP A 115 -37.72 -2.29 13.78
C ASP A 115 -36.64 -3.37 13.62
N LEU A 116 -36.96 -4.65 13.88
CA LEU A 116 -36.03 -5.77 13.70
C LEU A 116 -35.70 -6.05 12.23
N ARG A 117 -36.66 -5.85 11.30
CA ARG A 117 -36.40 -5.98 9.85
C ARG A 117 -35.56 -4.83 9.31
N GLN A 118 -35.75 -3.61 9.82
CA GLN A 118 -34.89 -2.47 9.49
C GLN A 118 -33.46 -2.68 10.02
N ILE A 119 -33.31 -3.18 11.24
CA ILE A 119 -32.00 -3.53 11.81
C ILE A 119 -31.34 -4.67 11.02
N ALA A 120 -32.08 -5.69 10.60
CA ALA A 120 -31.54 -6.77 9.76
C ALA A 120 -31.12 -6.26 8.37
N ALA A 121 -31.90 -5.39 7.73
CA ALA A 121 -31.54 -4.77 6.46
C ALA A 121 -30.32 -3.84 6.59
N LEU A 122 -30.15 -3.20 7.76
CA LEU A 122 -28.97 -2.42 8.12
C LEU A 122 -27.74 -3.30 8.35
N LEU A 123 -27.90 -4.42 9.05
CA LEU A 123 -26.82 -5.39 9.28
C LEU A 123 -26.37 -6.02 7.96
N ASP A 124 -27.28 -6.32 7.05
CA ASP A 124 -26.96 -6.81 5.71
C ASP A 124 -26.32 -5.72 4.84
N GLY A 125 -26.77 -4.46 4.97
CA GLY A 125 -26.10 -3.30 4.40
C GLY A 125 -24.69 -3.10 4.96
N LEU A 126 -24.51 -3.21 6.28
CA LEU A 126 -23.23 -3.12 6.96
C LEU A 126 -22.29 -4.31 6.64
N ARG A 127 -22.83 -5.53 6.49
CA ARG A 127 -22.06 -6.69 5.98
C ARG A 127 -21.66 -6.53 4.53
N ALA A 128 -22.49 -5.92 3.70
CA ALA A 128 -22.13 -5.53 2.33
C ALA A 128 -21.03 -4.46 2.27
N LEU A 129 -20.79 -3.73 3.37
CA LEU A 129 -19.72 -2.75 3.56
C LEU A 129 -18.33 -3.38 3.73
N GLY A 130 -18.22 -4.69 3.97
CA GLY A 130 -16.94 -5.42 3.91
C GLY A 130 -16.31 -5.48 2.52
N SER A 131 -16.93 -4.91 1.49
CA SER A 131 -16.50 -4.94 0.11
C SER A 131 -16.12 -3.56 -0.44
N GLY A 132 -15.09 -2.90 0.14
CA GLY A 132 -14.36 -1.82 -0.55
C GLY A 132 -15.11 -0.50 -0.76
N ARG A 133 -16.15 -0.20 0.00
CA ARG A 133 -16.77 1.14 -0.04
C ARG A 133 -15.88 2.19 0.61
N VAL A 134 -15.91 3.38 0.03
CA VAL A 134 -15.22 4.56 0.58
C VAL A 134 -15.80 4.86 1.97
N LEU A 135 -14.94 5.26 2.92
CA LEU A 135 -15.35 5.60 4.29
C LEU A 135 -16.57 6.54 4.32
N ASP A 136 -16.63 7.49 3.40
CA ASP A 136 -17.72 8.46 3.30
C ASP A 136 -19.08 7.79 3.00
N ASP A 137 -19.12 6.73 2.19
CA ASP A 137 -20.34 5.98 1.92
C ASP A 137 -20.84 5.23 3.16
N VAL A 138 -19.90 4.72 3.97
CA VAL A 138 -20.22 4.07 5.25
C VAL A 138 -20.82 5.08 6.21
N LEU A 139 -20.19 6.25 6.37
CA LEU A 139 -20.66 7.31 7.26
C LEU A 139 -22.05 7.82 6.84
N ALA A 140 -22.26 7.99 5.52
CA ALA A 140 -23.54 8.40 4.99
C ALA A 140 -24.65 7.38 5.31
N LEU A 141 -24.39 6.10 5.08
CA LEU A 141 -25.35 5.02 5.35
C LEU A 141 -25.69 4.92 6.85
N VAL A 142 -24.69 4.98 7.73
CA VAL A 142 -24.90 4.97 9.19
C VAL A 142 -25.78 6.14 9.63
N LEU A 143 -25.50 7.35 9.12
CA LEU A 143 -26.28 8.54 9.47
C LEU A 143 -27.71 8.45 8.96
N ASP A 144 -27.91 8.10 7.70
CA ASP A 144 -29.24 8.01 7.11
C ASP A 144 -30.12 7.00 7.84
N SER A 145 -29.54 5.85 8.16
CA SER A 145 -30.22 4.79 8.91
C SER A 145 -30.52 5.20 10.35
N SER A 146 -29.57 5.88 11.01
CA SER A 146 -29.77 6.37 12.37
C SER A 146 -30.86 7.41 12.46
N ILE A 147 -30.93 8.32 11.48
CA ILE A 147 -31.98 9.35 11.36
C ILE A 147 -33.35 8.68 11.09
N GLU A 148 -33.39 7.67 10.23
CA GLU A 148 -34.63 6.97 9.89
C GLU A 148 -35.17 6.17 11.10
N VAL A 149 -34.33 5.40 11.77
CA VAL A 149 -34.69 4.59 12.97
C VAL A 149 -35.10 5.48 14.13
N SER A 150 -34.40 6.57 14.37
CA SER A 150 -34.68 7.47 15.50
C SER A 150 -35.81 8.46 15.25
N GLY A 151 -36.09 8.78 13.98
CA GLY A 151 -36.96 9.90 13.61
C GLY A 151 -36.32 11.28 13.84
N ALA A 152 -34.99 11.34 14.07
CA ALA A 152 -34.26 12.58 14.23
C ALA A 152 -34.41 13.52 13.01
N GLU A 153 -34.23 14.81 13.21
CA GLU A 153 -34.25 15.80 12.12
C GLU A 153 -32.92 15.78 11.38
N ARG A 154 -31.83 15.60 12.10
CA ARG A 154 -30.47 15.59 11.56
C ARG A 154 -29.51 14.83 12.47
N GLY A 155 -28.34 14.48 11.93
CA GLY A 155 -27.29 13.82 12.68
C GLY A 155 -25.91 14.11 12.12
N PHE A 156 -24.88 13.81 12.92
CA PHE A 156 -23.50 13.85 12.48
C PHE A 156 -22.65 12.79 13.18
N ILE A 157 -21.53 12.48 12.55
CA ILE A 157 -20.48 11.62 13.11
C ILE A 157 -19.22 12.43 13.32
N MET A 158 -18.64 12.30 14.51
CA MET A 158 -17.28 12.73 14.80
C MET A 158 -16.43 11.48 15.07
N LEU A 159 -15.24 11.44 14.50
CA LEU A 159 -14.26 10.37 14.73
C LEU A 159 -13.03 10.92 15.45
N ALA A 160 -12.45 10.11 16.33
CA ALA A 160 -11.21 10.45 17.00
C ALA A 160 -10.03 10.34 16.02
N ASN A 161 -9.12 11.33 16.10
CA ASN A 161 -7.82 11.28 15.43
C ASN A 161 -6.80 10.50 16.29
N ALA A 162 -5.52 10.51 15.88
CA ALA A 162 -4.44 9.82 16.59
C ALA A 162 -4.19 10.37 18.02
N ASP A 163 -4.58 11.60 18.29
CA ASP A 163 -4.42 12.27 19.59
C ASP A 163 -5.69 12.19 20.45
N ASP A 164 -6.64 11.30 20.11
CA ASP A 164 -7.96 11.14 20.74
C ASP A 164 -8.83 12.41 20.73
N VAL A 165 -8.58 13.31 19.77
CA VAL A 165 -9.40 14.51 19.58
C VAL A 165 -10.49 14.23 18.55
N LEU A 166 -11.74 14.58 18.91
CA LEU A 166 -12.88 14.41 18.00
C LEU A 166 -12.85 15.41 16.84
N GLU A 167 -12.84 14.88 15.63
CA GLU A 167 -12.96 15.62 14.38
C GLU A 167 -14.31 15.36 13.72
N PHE A 168 -14.92 16.43 13.24
CA PHE A 168 -16.14 16.33 12.46
C PHE A 168 -15.86 15.65 11.11
N LYS A 169 -16.65 14.64 10.77
CA LYS A 169 -16.48 13.89 9.51
C LYS A 169 -17.64 14.09 8.54
N MET A 170 -18.88 13.97 9.02
CA MET A 170 -20.07 14.08 8.16
C MET A 170 -21.30 14.52 8.94
N ALA A 171 -22.21 15.28 8.30
CA ALA A 171 -23.54 15.56 8.78
C ALA A 171 -24.59 15.32 7.69
N ARG A 172 -25.75 14.83 8.11
CA ARG A 172 -26.91 14.60 7.23
C ARG A 172 -28.21 14.97 7.91
N GLY A 173 -29.17 15.38 7.11
CA GLY A 173 -30.56 15.63 7.52
C GLY A 173 -31.51 14.55 7.01
N ARG A 174 -32.80 14.67 7.37
CA ARG A 174 -33.86 13.81 6.83
C ARG A 174 -33.80 13.73 5.30
N ARG A 175 -34.27 12.62 4.72
CA ARG A 175 -34.27 12.34 3.27
C ARG A 175 -32.87 12.35 2.64
N GLN A 176 -31.87 11.93 3.41
CA GLN A 176 -30.50 11.78 2.94
C GLN A 176 -29.85 13.11 2.49
N GLN A 177 -30.32 14.23 3.01
CA GLN A 177 -29.80 15.54 2.64
C GLN A 177 -28.41 15.78 3.27
N PRO A 178 -27.35 16.02 2.46
CA PRO A 178 -26.05 16.38 3.02
C PRO A 178 -26.11 17.78 3.64
N LEU A 179 -25.51 17.94 4.82
CA LEU A 179 -25.38 19.21 5.52
C LEU A 179 -23.92 19.63 5.52
N SER A 180 -23.62 20.86 5.09
CA SER A 180 -22.26 21.40 5.12
C SER A 180 -21.87 21.78 6.56
N GLY A 181 -20.56 21.63 6.91
CA GLY A 181 -20.06 21.93 8.25
C GLY A 181 -20.32 23.38 8.73
N THR A 182 -20.43 24.35 7.81
CA THR A 182 -20.74 25.76 8.13
C THR A 182 -22.20 25.98 8.49
N SER A 183 -23.11 25.13 7.99
CA SER A 183 -24.55 25.18 8.33
C SER A 183 -24.89 24.29 9.54
N PHE A 184 -23.93 23.55 10.06
CA PHE A 184 -24.11 22.66 11.20
C PHE A 184 -23.49 23.24 12.47
N ALA A 185 -24.15 24.23 13.05
CA ALA A 185 -23.78 24.71 14.37
C ALA A 185 -24.23 23.71 15.44
N THR A 186 -23.31 23.17 16.20
CA THR A 186 -23.59 22.29 17.35
C THR A 186 -22.63 22.54 18.48
N SER A 187 -23.09 22.23 19.70
CA SER A 187 -22.22 22.28 20.88
C SER A 187 -21.34 21.04 20.91
N ARG A 188 -20.02 21.20 21.00
CA ARG A 188 -19.06 20.09 21.15
C ARG A 188 -19.13 19.42 22.53
N LYS A 189 -19.72 20.06 23.52
CA LYS A 189 -19.73 19.61 24.91
C LYS A 189 -20.34 18.21 25.10
N ILE A 190 -21.49 17.94 24.45
CA ILE A 190 -22.16 16.63 24.54
C ILE A 190 -21.36 15.53 23.84
N PRO A 191 -20.91 15.68 22.56
CA PRO A 191 -20.03 14.72 21.90
C PRO A 191 -18.76 14.41 22.68
N GLU A 192 -18.05 15.42 23.17
CA GLU A 192 -16.80 15.25 23.92
C GLU A 192 -17.03 14.53 25.26
N GLU A 193 -18.13 14.82 25.96
CA GLU A 193 -18.50 14.13 27.20
C GLU A 193 -18.80 12.65 26.93
N VAL A 194 -19.61 12.34 25.91
CA VAL A 194 -19.96 10.97 25.53
C VAL A 194 -18.72 10.18 25.08
N PHE A 195 -17.84 10.80 24.33
CA PHE A 195 -16.59 10.18 23.92
C PHE A 195 -15.68 9.87 25.12
N ARG A 196 -15.54 10.83 26.05
CA ARG A 196 -14.70 10.70 27.24
C ARG A 196 -15.25 9.65 28.23
N THR A 197 -16.57 9.64 28.49
CA THR A 197 -17.19 8.71 29.45
C THR A 197 -17.49 7.35 28.86
N GLY A 198 -17.70 7.27 27.53
CA GLY A 198 -18.20 6.08 26.85
C GLY A 198 -19.67 5.80 27.14
N GLU A 199 -20.39 6.66 27.85
CA GLU A 199 -21.80 6.47 28.20
C GLU A 199 -22.70 7.24 27.22
N PRO A 200 -23.77 6.61 26.70
CA PRO A 200 -24.71 7.28 25.81
C PRO A 200 -25.47 8.36 26.58
N LYS A 201 -25.70 9.49 25.93
CA LYS A 201 -26.42 10.61 26.50
C LYS A 201 -27.68 10.92 25.71
N MET A 202 -28.78 11.04 26.45
CA MET A 202 -30.09 11.32 25.91
C MET A 202 -30.69 12.50 26.68
N LEU A 203 -31.02 13.57 25.99
CA LEU A 203 -31.57 14.79 26.56
C LEU A 203 -32.91 15.11 25.89
N ALA A 204 -33.95 15.19 26.70
CA ALA A 204 -35.31 15.49 26.25
C ALA A 204 -35.66 16.91 26.67
N ASP A 205 -36.35 17.63 25.76
CA ASP A 205 -36.99 18.93 26.02
C ASP A 205 -36.03 19.97 26.64
N LEU A 206 -34.83 20.13 26.05
CA LEU A 206 -33.77 21.02 26.50
C LEU A 206 -34.21 22.50 26.69
N LEU A 207 -35.35 22.88 26.07
CA LEU A 207 -35.88 24.25 26.17
C LEU A 207 -36.72 24.48 27.44
N ASP A 208 -37.14 23.41 28.10
CA ASP A 208 -38.00 23.47 29.28
C ASP A 208 -37.22 23.01 30.52
N GLY A 209 -36.86 23.95 31.43
CA GLY A 209 -36.32 23.67 32.76
C GLY A 209 -34.83 23.94 32.96
N ASP A 210 -34.24 23.41 34.06
CA ASP A 210 -32.87 23.67 34.51
C ASP A 210 -31.77 23.21 33.53
N LEU A 211 -32.07 22.31 32.63
CA LEU A 211 -31.14 21.82 31.60
C LEU A 211 -30.76 22.89 30.57
N ALA A 212 -31.62 23.91 30.38
CA ALA A 212 -31.37 25.03 29.46
C ALA A 212 -30.10 25.81 29.85
N ASN A 213 -29.85 25.99 31.16
CA ASN A 213 -28.69 26.71 31.68
C ASN A 213 -27.37 25.92 31.52
N VAL A 214 -27.44 24.57 31.49
CA VAL A 214 -26.26 23.70 31.35
C VAL A 214 -25.84 23.55 29.89
N HIS A 215 -26.77 23.63 28.95
CA HIS A 215 -26.56 23.39 27.52
C HIS A 215 -26.92 24.62 26.66
N MET A 216 -26.61 25.86 27.13
CA MET A 216 -26.95 27.11 26.44
C MET A 216 -26.60 27.13 24.94
N GLY A 217 -25.46 26.58 24.55
CA GLY A 217 -25.06 26.51 23.15
C GLY A 217 -25.98 25.65 22.28
N THR A 218 -26.53 24.57 22.83
CA THR A 218 -27.48 23.68 22.14
C THR A 218 -28.87 24.31 22.09
N VAL A 219 -29.27 24.93 23.19
CA VAL A 219 -30.55 25.66 23.35
C VAL A 219 -30.63 26.86 22.41
N ALA A 220 -29.54 27.63 22.27
CA ALA A 220 -29.45 28.78 21.34
C ALA A 220 -29.69 28.38 19.86
N LEU A 221 -29.50 27.11 19.52
CA LEU A 221 -29.76 26.56 18.18
C LEU A 221 -31.20 26.07 18.01
N GLY A 222 -32.05 26.19 19.01
CA GLY A 222 -33.44 25.73 19.02
C GLY A 222 -33.60 24.22 19.12
N ILE A 223 -32.53 23.50 19.49
CA ILE A 223 -32.54 22.04 19.61
C ILE A 223 -33.27 21.66 20.91
N ARG A 224 -34.28 20.81 20.78
CA ARG A 224 -35.06 20.31 21.92
C ARG A 224 -34.57 18.97 22.43
N ASN A 225 -34.30 18.05 21.52
CA ASN A 225 -33.96 16.69 21.84
C ASN A 225 -32.60 16.34 21.26
N VAL A 226 -31.77 15.65 22.04
CA VAL A 226 -30.45 15.18 21.62
C VAL A 226 -30.28 13.73 22.03
N GLN A 227 -29.74 12.95 21.12
CA GLN A 227 -29.22 11.62 21.41
C GLN A 227 -27.79 11.50 20.89
N CYS A 228 -26.87 11.17 21.76
CA CYS A 228 -25.47 10.98 21.41
C CYS A 228 -25.02 9.61 21.96
N VAL A 229 -24.50 8.77 21.07
CA VAL A 229 -24.02 7.43 21.42
C VAL A 229 -22.55 7.29 21.02
N PRO A 230 -21.72 6.61 21.83
CA PRO A 230 -20.34 6.36 21.51
C PRO A 230 -20.23 5.26 20.46
N LEU A 231 -19.32 5.43 19.51
CA LEU A 231 -18.90 4.39 18.57
C LEU A 231 -17.80 3.56 19.24
N LYS A 232 -18.16 2.36 19.72
CA LYS A 232 -17.29 1.45 20.48
C LYS A 232 -16.92 0.23 19.65
N LEU A 233 -15.62 -0.07 19.58
CA LEU A 233 -15.15 -1.33 19.00
C LEU A 233 -15.17 -2.42 20.06
N VAL A 234 -16.00 -3.42 19.86
CA VAL A 234 -16.00 -4.64 20.67
C VAL A 234 -14.90 -5.56 20.14
N ARG A 235 -13.87 -5.82 20.96
CA ARG A 235 -12.84 -6.82 20.64
C ARG A 235 -13.32 -8.19 21.12
N TYR A 236 -13.51 -9.11 20.19
CA TYR A 236 -13.58 -10.54 20.54
C TYR A 236 -12.14 -11.02 20.75
N VAL A 237 -11.75 -11.22 21.99
CA VAL A 237 -10.41 -11.73 22.33
C VAL A 237 -10.59 -13.02 23.12
N ASP A 238 -9.94 -14.08 22.67
CA ASP A 238 -9.96 -15.39 23.37
C ASP A 238 -9.19 -15.37 24.71
N ASP A 239 -8.45 -14.29 24.99
CA ASP A 239 -7.69 -14.13 26.22
C ASP A 239 -8.48 -13.35 27.28
N LYS A 240 -8.70 -14.00 28.46
CA LYS A 240 -9.43 -13.42 29.59
C LYS A 240 -8.83 -12.12 30.13
N ALA A 241 -7.54 -11.89 29.99
CA ALA A 241 -6.88 -10.65 30.43
C ALA A 241 -7.20 -9.48 29.49
N ALA A 242 -7.33 -9.73 28.21
CA ALA A 242 -7.70 -8.72 27.21
C ALA A 242 -9.22 -8.42 27.18
N ALA A 243 -10.04 -9.33 27.69
CA ALA A 243 -11.50 -9.15 27.84
C ALA A 243 -11.87 -8.10 28.92
N MET A 244 -10.94 -7.73 29.81
CA MET A 244 -11.13 -6.71 30.85
C MET A 244 -10.71 -5.29 30.38
N ALA A 245 -10.17 -5.14 29.18
CA ALA A 245 -9.82 -3.82 28.63
C ALA A 245 -11.10 -3.07 28.20
N GLU A 246 -11.22 -1.80 28.55
CA GLU A 246 -12.32 -0.96 28.08
C GLU A 246 -12.41 -0.98 26.54
N PRO A 247 -13.64 -1.09 25.96
CA PRO A 247 -13.82 -1.02 24.52
C PRO A 247 -13.21 0.28 23.94
N ARG A 248 -12.37 0.15 22.91
CA ARG A 248 -11.81 1.33 22.25
C ARG A 248 -12.92 2.16 21.61
N ARG A 249 -12.97 3.42 21.95
CA ARG A 249 -13.89 4.40 21.38
C ARG A 249 -13.25 5.03 20.15
N ILE A 250 -13.93 4.99 19.00
CA ILE A 250 -13.43 5.56 17.75
C ILE A 250 -14.12 6.88 17.38
N GLY A 251 -15.19 7.24 18.11
CA GLY A 251 -15.94 8.45 17.84
C GLY A 251 -17.30 8.47 18.52
N VAL A 252 -18.17 9.32 18.01
CA VAL A 252 -19.56 9.46 18.45
C VAL A 252 -20.52 9.64 17.27
N LEU A 253 -21.72 9.09 17.42
CA LEU A 253 -22.86 9.37 16.58
C LEU A 253 -23.82 10.30 17.36
N TYR A 254 -24.10 11.47 16.82
CA TYR A 254 -24.95 12.47 17.40
C TYR A 254 -26.19 12.70 16.53
N LEU A 255 -27.36 12.76 17.16
CA LEU A 255 -28.64 13.00 16.52
C LEU A 255 -29.38 14.08 17.29
N ASP A 256 -30.05 14.99 16.59
CA ASP A 256 -30.88 16.00 17.23
C ASP A 256 -32.21 16.29 16.47
N SER A 257 -33.14 16.92 17.18
CA SER A 257 -34.39 17.41 16.65
C SER A 257 -34.86 18.66 17.38
N ARG A 258 -35.49 19.57 16.61
CA ARG A 258 -36.19 20.75 17.12
C ARG A 258 -37.67 20.50 17.38
N GLU A 259 -38.19 19.37 16.87
CA GLU A 259 -39.59 19.00 17.00
C GLU A 259 -39.92 18.54 18.43
N LYS A 260 -41.14 18.86 18.90
CA LYS A 260 -41.67 18.38 20.16
C LYS A 260 -42.23 16.98 19.97
N GLY A 261 -41.66 15.95 20.60
CA GLY A 261 -42.21 14.58 20.50
C GLY A 261 -41.20 13.44 20.59
N SER A 262 -41.62 12.25 20.38
CA SER A 262 -41.18 10.95 20.84
C SER A 262 -39.97 10.32 20.12
N PHE A 263 -38.98 11.07 19.80
CA PHE A 263 -37.68 10.59 19.32
C PHE A 263 -36.92 9.72 20.36
N LEU A 264 -37.42 9.63 21.58
CA LEU A 264 -36.70 9.17 22.76
C LEU A 264 -37.36 7.94 23.44
N SER A 265 -37.87 6.96 22.68
CA SER A 265 -38.36 5.73 23.29
C SER A 265 -37.19 4.82 23.77
N SER A 266 -37.43 3.99 24.77
CA SER A 266 -36.44 3.03 25.27
C SER A 266 -36.05 1.99 24.19
N SER A 267 -36.96 1.65 23.30
CA SER A 267 -36.70 0.75 22.15
C SER A 267 -35.77 1.40 21.12
N THR A 268 -35.99 2.68 20.80
CA THR A 268 -35.14 3.44 19.90
C THR A 268 -33.71 3.57 20.46
N ARG A 269 -33.55 3.76 21.77
CA ARG A 269 -32.25 3.82 22.41
C ARG A 269 -31.45 2.55 22.20
N GLY A 270 -32.03 1.38 22.55
CA GLY A 270 -31.34 0.08 22.39
C GLY A 270 -30.97 -0.21 20.93
N ALA A 271 -31.86 0.14 19.98
CA ALA A 271 -31.60 0.00 18.56
C ALA A 271 -30.43 0.85 18.09
N LEU A 272 -30.35 2.11 18.55
CA LEU A 272 -29.23 3.01 18.19
C LEU A 272 -27.89 2.61 18.83
N GLU A 273 -27.89 2.10 20.06
CA GLU A 273 -26.69 1.58 20.71
C GLU A 273 -26.13 0.35 19.96
N THR A 274 -27.03 -0.56 19.53
CA THR A 274 -26.65 -1.71 18.69
C THR A 274 -26.12 -1.24 17.34
N LEU A 275 -26.82 -0.33 16.66
CA LEU A 275 -26.40 0.24 15.40
C LEU A 275 -25.03 0.95 15.51
N ALA A 276 -24.81 1.71 16.58
CA ALA A 276 -23.54 2.40 16.82
C ALA A 276 -22.37 1.43 17.00
N THR A 277 -22.60 0.28 17.64
CA THR A 277 -21.59 -0.77 17.81
C THR A 277 -21.22 -1.40 16.47
N GLU A 278 -22.21 -1.79 15.67
CA GLU A 278 -21.98 -2.35 14.32
C GLU A 278 -21.37 -1.30 13.37
N ALA A 279 -21.86 -0.07 13.46
CA ALA A 279 -21.31 1.06 12.72
C ALA A 279 -19.82 1.30 13.06
N ALA A 280 -19.44 1.20 14.32
CA ALA A 280 -18.04 1.36 14.73
C ALA A 280 -17.13 0.32 14.03
N VAL A 281 -17.57 -0.94 13.97
CA VAL A 281 -16.82 -2.01 13.26
C VAL A 281 -16.74 -1.71 11.76
N ALA A 282 -17.84 -1.31 11.14
CA ALA A 282 -17.87 -1.00 9.71
C ALA A 282 -16.98 0.21 9.36
N ILE A 283 -17.01 1.27 10.18
CA ILE A 283 -16.18 2.46 10.01
C ILE A 283 -14.69 2.12 10.14
N GLU A 284 -14.32 1.33 11.15
CA GLU A 284 -12.92 0.93 11.34
C GLU A 284 -12.44 0.01 10.23
N ASN A 285 -13.25 -0.92 9.77
CA ASN A 285 -12.93 -1.77 8.62
C ASN A 285 -12.73 -0.94 7.34
N ALA A 286 -13.61 0.02 7.07
CA ALA A 286 -13.47 0.92 5.91
C ALA A 286 -12.21 1.79 6.01
N ARG A 287 -11.85 2.26 7.21
CA ARG A 287 -10.61 2.98 7.47
C ARG A 287 -9.38 2.13 7.20
N LEU A 288 -9.33 0.92 7.80
CA LEU A 288 -8.21 -0.02 7.62
C LEU A 288 -8.07 -0.45 6.16
N TYR A 289 -9.17 -0.68 5.47
CA TYR A 289 -9.16 -1.00 4.03
C TYR A 289 -8.56 0.14 3.22
N ARG A 290 -8.98 1.38 3.47
CA ARG A 290 -8.44 2.57 2.80
C ARG A 290 -6.93 2.72 3.05
N GLU A 291 -6.48 2.61 4.30
CA GLU A 291 -5.06 2.66 4.66
C GLU A 291 -4.26 1.56 3.95
N THR A 292 -4.82 0.35 3.87
CA THR A 292 -4.20 -0.78 3.16
C THR A 292 -4.09 -0.53 1.66
N MET A 293 -5.14 0.02 1.04
CA MET A 293 -5.14 0.34 -0.39
C MET A 293 -4.17 1.48 -0.74
N GLU A 294 -4.10 2.52 0.10
CA GLU A 294 -3.15 3.61 -0.07
C GLU A 294 -1.70 3.10 0.05
N LYS A 295 -1.43 2.23 1.03
CA LYS A 295 -0.13 1.58 1.19
C LYS A 295 0.23 0.69 0.00
N ALA A 296 -0.69 -0.15 -0.46
CA ALA A 296 -0.48 -1.03 -1.61
C ALA A 296 -0.21 -0.22 -2.90
N LYS A 297 -0.93 0.89 -3.08
CA LYS A 297 -0.69 1.81 -4.21
C LYS A 297 0.72 2.42 -4.13
N MET A 298 1.12 2.91 -2.96
CA MET A 298 2.46 3.47 -2.75
C MET A 298 3.56 2.43 -2.99
N GLU A 299 3.38 1.19 -2.52
CA GLU A 299 4.30 0.08 -2.76
C GLU A 299 4.41 -0.27 -4.26
N GLN A 300 3.30 -0.21 -4.99
CA GLN A 300 3.29 -0.39 -6.45
C GLN A 300 4.03 0.72 -7.18
N GLU A 301 3.80 1.98 -6.81
CA GLU A 301 4.51 3.14 -7.39
C GLU A 301 6.03 3.04 -7.13
N MET A 302 6.42 2.62 -5.91
CA MET A 302 7.84 2.39 -5.58
C MET A 302 8.46 1.25 -6.39
N ARG A 303 7.71 0.18 -6.67
CA ARG A 303 8.19 -0.93 -7.52
C ARG A 303 8.45 -0.46 -8.95
N ILE A 304 7.54 0.32 -9.53
CA ILE A 304 7.72 0.90 -10.86
C ILE A 304 8.96 1.80 -10.89
N ALA A 305 9.15 2.65 -9.86
CA ALA A 305 10.34 3.49 -9.76
C ALA A 305 11.64 2.66 -9.69
N ALA A 306 11.63 1.55 -8.94
CA ALA A 306 12.75 0.61 -8.86
C ALA A 306 13.06 -0.04 -10.22
N GLU A 307 12.05 -0.48 -10.96
CA GLU A 307 12.22 -1.05 -12.30
C GLU A 307 12.84 -0.03 -13.28
N ILE A 308 12.41 1.23 -13.21
CA ILE A 308 12.98 2.31 -14.04
C ILE A 308 14.43 2.54 -13.63
N GLN A 309 14.74 2.67 -12.34
CA GLN A 309 16.11 2.90 -11.86
C GLN A 309 17.05 1.76 -12.27
N GLN A 310 16.62 0.51 -12.08
CA GLN A 310 17.41 -0.66 -12.51
C GLN A 310 17.59 -0.72 -14.03
N ALA A 311 16.64 -0.20 -14.80
CA ALA A 311 16.77 -0.14 -16.25
C ALA A 311 17.79 0.90 -16.74
N LEU A 312 18.11 1.90 -15.92
CA LEU A 312 19.16 2.87 -16.20
C LEU A 312 20.57 2.28 -16.00
N LEU A 313 20.73 1.36 -15.04
CA LEU A 313 22.01 0.72 -14.79
C LEU A 313 22.40 -0.24 -15.94
N PRO A 314 23.68 -0.33 -16.31
CA PRO A 314 24.15 -1.32 -17.27
C PRO A 314 23.79 -2.74 -16.86
N LYS A 315 23.04 -3.46 -17.69
CA LYS A 315 22.49 -4.80 -17.37
C LYS A 315 23.50 -5.94 -17.51
N THR A 316 24.56 -5.72 -18.26
CA THR A 316 25.57 -6.75 -18.53
C THR A 316 26.94 -6.20 -18.25
N GLY A 317 27.87 -7.10 -17.84
CA GLY A 317 29.28 -6.77 -17.81
C GLY A 317 29.80 -6.36 -19.19
N ARG A 318 30.92 -5.68 -19.21
CA ARG A 318 31.62 -5.27 -20.44
C ARG A 318 32.85 -6.12 -20.66
N THR A 319 33.05 -6.55 -21.88
CA THR A 319 34.25 -7.26 -22.31
C THR A 319 34.83 -6.54 -23.51
N GLY A 320 36.03 -6.03 -23.35
CA GLY A 320 36.85 -5.45 -24.44
C GLY A 320 38.01 -6.38 -24.84
N ALA A 321 38.86 -5.91 -25.75
CA ALA A 321 40.04 -6.67 -26.17
C ALA A 321 41.04 -6.85 -25.04
N PHE A 322 41.17 -5.86 -24.13
CA PHE A 322 42.18 -5.79 -23.08
C PHE A 322 41.60 -5.83 -21.65
N PHE A 323 40.28 -5.90 -21.49
CA PHE A 323 39.64 -5.94 -20.17
C PHE A 323 38.36 -6.76 -20.15
N ARG A 324 37.98 -7.15 -18.93
CA ARG A 324 36.65 -7.62 -18.59
C ARG A 324 36.17 -6.89 -17.35
N ALA A 325 34.91 -6.45 -17.34
CA ALA A 325 34.32 -5.76 -16.21
C ALA A 325 32.92 -6.28 -15.92
N ALA A 326 32.53 -6.26 -14.65
CA ALA A 326 31.17 -6.53 -14.19
C ALA A 326 30.85 -5.62 -13.02
N ALA A 327 29.59 -5.20 -12.92
CA ALA A 327 29.08 -4.46 -11.78
C ALA A 327 27.69 -4.93 -11.39
N ALA A 328 27.35 -4.77 -10.13
CA ALA A 328 26.02 -5.02 -9.62
C ALA A 328 25.74 -4.16 -8.39
N SER A 329 24.47 -3.84 -8.17
CA SER A 329 23.97 -3.11 -7.02
C SER A 329 22.79 -3.83 -6.40
N ILE A 330 22.78 -3.93 -5.08
CA ILE A 330 21.68 -4.46 -4.26
C ILE A 330 21.22 -3.32 -3.36
N PRO A 331 20.11 -2.65 -3.68
CA PRO A 331 19.61 -1.54 -2.89
C PRO A 331 19.13 -2.01 -1.51
N CYS A 332 19.34 -1.20 -0.48
CA CYS A 332 18.89 -1.47 0.89
C CYS A 332 17.37 -1.32 1.07
N ARG A 333 16.74 -0.58 0.17
CA ARG A 333 15.27 -0.43 0.05
C ARG A 333 14.81 -0.81 -1.35
N SER A 334 13.59 -0.48 -1.69
CA SER A 334 13.08 -0.72 -3.07
C SER A 334 13.90 0.01 -4.13
N ILE A 335 14.48 1.17 -3.80
CA ILE A 335 15.30 2.03 -4.67
C ILE A 335 16.50 2.52 -3.88
N GLY A 336 17.65 2.72 -4.56
CA GLY A 336 18.93 3.05 -3.96
C GLY A 336 19.51 4.42 -4.38
N GLY A 337 20.53 4.88 -3.65
CA GLY A 337 21.36 6.04 -3.97
C GLY A 337 22.49 5.73 -4.91
N ASP A 338 22.99 4.50 -4.88
CA ASP A 338 24.12 4.04 -5.68
C ASP A 338 23.81 3.97 -7.17
N PHE A 339 24.82 4.31 -7.97
CA PHE A 339 24.80 4.07 -9.42
C PHE A 339 26.20 3.68 -9.92
N TYR A 340 26.23 2.98 -11.04
CA TYR A 340 27.46 2.72 -11.78
C TYR A 340 27.18 2.86 -13.28
N ASP A 341 28.22 3.15 -14.04
CA ASP A 341 28.10 3.27 -15.50
C ASP A 341 29.37 2.90 -16.23
N TYR A 342 29.27 2.63 -17.52
CA TYR A 342 30.32 2.32 -18.44
C TYR A 342 30.28 3.28 -19.65
N VAL A 343 31.43 3.77 -20.06
CA VAL A 343 31.55 4.72 -21.17
C VAL A 343 32.62 4.24 -22.13
N ASP A 344 32.29 4.16 -23.41
CA ASP A 344 33.29 3.94 -24.46
C ASP A 344 33.94 5.29 -24.77
N LEU A 345 35.23 5.41 -24.53
CA LEU A 345 35.99 6.64 -24.68
C LEU A 345 36.68 6.69 -26.05
N PRO A 346 37.12 7.90 -26.50
CA PRO A 346 37.99 8.01 -27.66
C PRO A 346 39.23 7.11 -27.56
N ASP A 347 39.84 6.80 -28.70
CA ASP A 347 41.04 5.95 -28.82
C ASP A 347 40.89 4.53 -28.24
N GLY A 348 39.66 4.08 -28.08
CA GLY A 348 39.33 2.73 -27.61
C GLY A 348 39.50 2.50 -26.10
N ALA A 349 39.71 3.57 -25.32
CA ALA A 349 39.80 3.50 -23.89
C ALA A 349 38.41 3.18 -23.27
N PHE A 350 38.43 2.54 -22.11
CA PHE A 350 37.23 2.13 -21.36
C PHE A 350 37.05 2.97 -20.10
N GLY A 351 35.97 3.74 -20.06
CA GLY A 351 35.55 4.51 -18.91
C GLY A 351 34.57 3.74 -18.00
N PHE A 352 34.69 3.90 -16.68
CA PHE A 352 33.77 3.32 -15.71
C PHE A 352 33.66 4.21 -14.49
N ALA A 353 32.46 4.27 -13.91
CA ALA A 353 32.20 5.05 -12.71
C ALA A 353 31.32 4.28 -11.72
N LEU A 354 31.51 4.61 -10.45
CA LEU A 354 30.60 4.24 -9.36
C LEU A 354 30.42 5.46 -8.46
N GLY A 355 29.20 5.78 -8.11
CA GLY A 355 28.87 6.88 -7.22
C GLY A 355 27.78 6.50 -6.24
N ASP A 356 27.82 7.14 -5.08
CA ASP A 356 26.83 7.02 -4.02
C ASP A 356 26.28 8.40 -3.65
N VAL A 357 24.96 8.50 -3.58
CA VAL A 357 24.20 9.72 -3.27
C VAL A 357 23.82 9.77 -1.81
N ALA A 358 24.23 10.80 -1.10
CA ALA A 358 23.91 11.00 0.30
C ALA A 358 22.40 10.94 0.58
N GLY A 359 22.01 10.00 1.45
CA GLY A 359 20.64 9.76 1.88
C GLY A 359 20.02 8.51 1.26
N LYS A 360 18.75 8.22 1.60
CA LYS A 360 18.09 6.95 1.24
C LYS A 360 16.68 7.19 0.68
N GLY A 361 16.22 6.22 -0.12
CA GLY A 361 14.86 6.22 -0.66
C GLY A 361 14.65 7.18 -1.85
N PRO A 362 13.40 7.60 -2.14
CA PRO A 362 13.06 8.28 -3.39
C PRO A 362 13.89 9.54 -3.72
N PRO A 363 14.23 10.42 -2.78
CA PRO A 363 15.05 11.59 -3.09
C PRO A 363 16.47 11.24 -3.53
N ALA A 364 17.10 10.22 -2.92
CA ALA A 364 18.44 9.75 -3.29
C ALA A 364 18.39 9.06 -4.65
N ALA A 365 17.40 8.22 -4.90
CA ALA A 365 17.22 7.52 -6.17
C ALA A 365 17.00 8.47 -7.37
N LEU A 366 16.22 9.54 -7.19
CA LEU A 366 16.03 10.56 -8.23
C LEU A 366 17.34 11.30 -8.52
N LEU A 367 18.10 11.63 -7.48
CA LEU A 367 19.40 12.28 -7.63
C LEU A 367 20.42 11.34 -8.29
N SER A 368 20.43 10.05 -7.92
CA SER A 368 21.25 9.01 -8.54
C SER A 368 21.00 8.92 -10.05
N ALA A 369 19.73 8.82 -10.46
CA ALA A 369 19.36 8.80 -11.89
C ALA A 369 19.78 10.08 -12.63
N MET A 370 19.62 11.24 -11.98
CA MET A 370 20.10 12.52 -12.55
C MET A 370 21.61 12.55 -12.68
N MET A 371 22.33 12.08 -11.65
CA MET A 371 23.79 12.04 -11.63
C MET A 371 24.36 11.12 -12.71
N GLN A 372 23.77 9.94 -12.90
CA GLN A 372 24.12 9.02 -13.97
C GLN A 372 23.96 9.68 -15.35
N GLY A 373 22.85 10.39 -15.59
CA GLY A 373 22.64 11.13 -16.84
C GLY A 373 23.64 12.26 -17.05
N ILE A 374 23.95 13.04 -15.99
CA ILE A 374 24.97 14.11 -16.06
C ILE A 374 26.36 13.51 -16.33
N PHE A 375 26.72 12.43 -15.60
CA PHE A 375 28.00 11.75 -15.78
C PHE A 375 28.16 11.23 -17.21
N ALA A 376 27.21 10.47 -17.72
CA ALA A 376 27.25 9.91 -19.07
C ALA A 376 27.44 11.00 -20.14
N ALA A 377 26.72 12.15 -20.03
CA ALA A 377 26.85 13.26 -20.94
C ALA A 377 28.23 13.96 -20.87
N GLN A 378 28.82 14.09 -19.68
CA GLN A 378 30.11 14.74 -19.49
C GLN A 378 31.28 13.82 -19.85
N ALA A 379 31.21 12.52 -19.49
CA ALA A 379 32.25 11.54 -19.74
C ALA A 379 32.47 11.32 -21.27
N ALA A 380 31.40 11.32 -22.06
CA ALA A 380 31.49 11.19 -23.52
C ALA A 380 32.29 12.32 -24.21
N SER A 381 32.50 13.46 -23.54
CA SER A 381 33.16 14.65 -24.10
C SER A 381 34.59 14.89 -23.60
N SER A 382 35.12 14.03 -22.73
CA SER A 382 36.45 14.20 -22.13
C SER A 382 37.06 12.84 -21.75
N ASP A 383 38.34 12.70 -22.04
CA ASP A 383 39.19 11.57 -21.67
C ASP A 383 39.84 11.72 -20.28
N ARG A 384 39.72 12.92 -19.65
CA ARG A 384 40.34 13.22 -18.35
C ARG A 384 39.36 13.11 -17.20
N PRO A 385 39.52 12.14 -16.29
CA PRO A 385 38.64 11.93 -15.15
C PRO A 385 38.46 13.14 -14.24
N SER A 386 39.53 13.88 -13.94
CA SER A 386 39.46 15.06 -13.07
C SER A 386 38.58 16.17 -13.67
N GLN A 387 38.70 16.41 -15.00
CA GLN A 387 37.90 17.41 -15.69
C GLN A 387 36.43 17.01 -15.80
N THR A 388 36.15 15.74 -16.05
CA THR A 388 34.79 15.19 -16.07
C THR A 388 34.12 15.38 -14.71
N ILE A 389 34.77 14.99 -13.62
CA ILE A 389 34.24 15.17 -12.26
C ILE A 389 34.05 16.66 -11.92
N ALA A 390 34.96 17.55 -12.32
CA ALA A 390 34.79 18.99 -12.10
C ALA A 390 33.53 19.55 -12.81
N ARG A 391 33.24 19.11 -14.05
CA ARG A 391 32.02 19.47 -14.77
C ARG A 391 30.76 18.89 -14.12
N VAL A 392 30.83 17.65 -13.69
CA VAL A 392 29.73 16.98 -12.94
C VAL A 392 29.45 17.73 -11.64
N ASN A 393 30.49 18.11 -10.88
CA ASN A 393 30.39 18.91 -9.67
C ASN A 393 29.67 20.24 -9.91
N LEU A 394 30.13 20.98 -10.91
CA LEU A 394 29.53 22.29 -11.27
C LEU A 394 28.08 22.14 -11.71
N ALA A 395 27.76 21.09 -12.47
CA ALA A 395 26.41 20.82 -12.94
C ALA A 395 25.47 20.46 -11.78
N LEU A 396 25.93 19.73 -10.77
CA LEU A 396 25.16 19.43 -9.57
C LEU A 396 25.01 20.68 -8.68
N TYR A 397 26.11 21.35 -8.36
CA TYR A 397 26.13 22.55 -7.50
C TYR A 397 25.16 23.63 -7.99
N ARG A 398 25.15 23.93 -9.28
CA ARG A 398 24.26 24.94 -9.90
C ARG A 398 22.76 24.60 -9.79
N ARG A 399 22.39 23.38 -9.47
CA ARG A 399 20.98 23.00 -9.27
C ARG A 399 20.46 23.39 -7.89
N GLY A 400 21.34 23.79 -6.95
CA GLY A 400 20.95 24.29 -5.64
C GLY A 400 20.17 23.26 -4.78
N ILE A 401 20.48 21.98 -4.92
CA ILE A 401 19.83 20.92 -4.14
C ILE A 401 20.49 20.92 -2.76
N GLU A 402 19.85 21.59 -1.81
CA GLU A 402 20.37 21.76 -0.45
C GLU A 402 20.60 20.41 0.25
N SER A 403 21.71 20.34 1.01
CA SER A 403 22.08 19.19 1.86
C SER A 403 22.25 17.84 1.14
N ARG A 404 22.51 17.86 -0.17
CA ARG A 404 22.76 16.63 -0.95
C ARG A 404 24.11 16.72 -1.66
N PHE A 405 24.89 15.68 -1.51
CA PHE A 405 26.19 15.49 -2.13
C PHE A 405 26.32 14.07 -2.66
N VAL A 406 27.32 13.85 -3.49
CA VAL A 406 27.57 12.55 -4.11
C VAL A 406 29.04 12.23 -3.99
N THR A 407 29.37 11.01 -3.55
CA THR A 407 30.71 10.46 -3.71
C THR A 407 30.81 9.84 -5.10
N LEU A 408 31.91 10.04 -5.80
CA LEU A 408 32.06 9.55 -7.17
C LEU A 408 33.50 9.13 -7.46
N MET A 409 33.66 7.88 -7.89
CA MET A 409 34.88 7.39 -8.49
C MET A 409 34.72 7.29 -10.02
N TYR A 410 35.65 7.86 -10.77
CA TYR A 410 35.71 7.72 -12.22
C TYR A 410 37.10 7.31 -12.67
N GLY A 411 37.18 6.25 -13.48
CA GLY A 411 38.40 5.73 -14.08
C GLY A 411 38.30 5.57 -15.60
N ALA A 412 39.41 5.79 -16.28
CA ALA A 412 39.62 5.58 -17.72
C ALA A 412 40.82 4.65 -17.92
N LEU A 413 40.58 3.46 -18.45
CA LEU A 413 41.58 2.45 -18.76
C LEU A 413 41.88 2.43 -20.24
N SER A 414 43.14 2.69 -20.62
CA SER A 414 43.60 2.61 -21.97
C SER A 414 44.05 1.20 -22.38
N PRO A 415 44.14 0.89 -23.70
CA PRO A 415 44.55 -0.43 -24.17
C PRO A 415 45.95 -0.87 -23.73
N ASP A 416 46.84 0.06 -23.47
CA ASP A 416 48.23 -0.16 -22.98
C ASP A 416 48.31 -0.39 -21.44
N GLY A 417 47.15 -0.49 -20.76
CA GLY A 417 47.10 -0.78 -19.33
C GLY A 417 47.27 0.44 -18.44
N GLN A 418 47.25 1.66 -18.99
CA GLN A 418 47.30 2.86 -18.16
C GLN A 418 45.88 3.16 -17.63
N LEU A 419 45.70 3.10 -16.33
CA LEU A 419 44.47 3.50 -15.63
C LEU A 419 44.66 4.93 -15.10
N THR A 420 43.99 5.90 -15.69
CA THR A 420 43.84 7.23 -15.12
C THR A 420 42.55 7.34 -14.35
N TYR A 421 42.61 7.82 -13.10
CA TYR A 421 41.44 7.88 -12.24
C TYR A 421 41.38 9.16 -11.40
N CYS A 422 40.17 9.48 -10.93
CA CYS A 422 39.90 10.53 -9.96
C CYS A 422 38.85 10.05 -8.96
N ASN A 423 39.16 10.15 -7.66
CA ASN A 423 38.26 9.78 -6.57
C ASN A 423 37.71 11.04 -5.88
N ALA A 424 36.45 11.32 -6.04
CA ALA A 424 35.76 12.46 -5.43
C ALA A 424 35.03 12.01 -4.12
N GLY A 425 35.82 11.74 -3.09
CA GLY A 425 35.33 11.37 -1.75
C GLY A 425 34.63 10.02 -1.68
N HIS A 426 34.81 9.15 -2.65
CA HIS A 426 34.28 7.79 -2.64
C HIS A 426 35.23 6.82 -1.90
N ASN A 427 34.73 5.65 -1.46
CA ASN A 427 35.58 4.61 -0.88
C ASN A 427 36.75 4.29 -1.82
N PRO A 428 37.99 4.33 -1.35
CA PRO A 428 39.14 4.12 -2.23
C PRO A 428 39.13 2.74 -2.88
N PRO A 429 39.09 2.65 -4.23
CA PRO A 429 39.16 1.37 -4.92
C PRO A 429 40.42 0.59 -4.59
N LEU A 430 40.31 -0.73 -4.68
CA LEU A 430 41.41 -1.64 -4.48
C LEU A 430 41.99 -2.09 -5.82
N LEU A 431 43.27 -1.81 -6.07
CA LEU A 431 44.03 -2.41 -7.15
C LEU A 431 44.80 -3.62 -6.57
N VAL A 432 44.48 -4.81 -7.07
CA VAL A 432 45.02 -6.11 -6.58
C VAL A 432 45.79 -6.78 -7.71
N GLY A 433 47.07 -6.98 -7.50
CA GLY A 433 47.98 -7.62 -8.46
C GLY A 433 49.12 -8.36 -7.76
N GLU A 434 50.12 -8.83 -8.52
CA GLU A 434 51.28 -9.54 -7.98
C GLU A 434 52.06 -8.68 -6.97
N ALA A 435 52.09 -7.34 -7.14
CA ALA A 435 52.74 -6.42 -6.21
C ALA A 435 51.99 -6.24 -4.88
N GLY A 436 50.84 -6.87 -4.71
CA GLY A 436 49.97 -6.78 -3.53
C GLY A 436 48.74 -5.91 -3.78
N VAL A 437 48.25 -5.27 -2.73
CA VAL A 437 47.03 -4.46 -2.77
C VAL A 437 47.35 -2.97 -2.61
N ARG A 438 46.92 -2.16 -3.52
CA ARG A 438 47.04 -0.70 -3.48
C ARG A 438 45.67 -0.04 -3.42
N ARG A 439 45.51 1.00 -2.60
CA ARG A 439 44.31 1.87 -2.58
C ARG A 439 44.48 3.05 -3.52
N LEU A 440 43.40 3.39 -4.22
CA LEU A 440 43.35 4.48 -5.19
C LEU A 440 42.57 5.65 -4.58
N ASP A 441 43.25 6.57 -3.91
CA ASP A 441 42.68 7.66 -3.11
C ASP A 441 42.90 9.08 -3.69
N VAL A 442 43.64 9.21 -4.80
CA VAL A 442 43.89 10.50 -5.41
C VAL A 442 42.60 11.06 -6.07
N GLY A 443 42.29 12.33 -5.76
CA GLY A 443 41.11 12.97 -6.31
C GLY A 443 40.79 14.33 -5.69
N GLY A 444 39.63 14.44 -5.05
CA GLY A 444 39.16 15.68 -4.46
C GLY A 444 37.97 15.50 -3.52
N PRO A 445 37.32 16.58 -3.12
CA PRO A 445 36.17 16.51 -2.23
C PRO A 445 34.95 15.87 -2.89
N ILE A 446 33.95 15.53 -2.09
CA ILE A 446 32.66 15.05 -2.57
C ILE A 446 32.00 16.04 -3.55
N VAL A 447 31.28 15.50 -4.51
CA VAL A 447 30.65 16.25 -5.61
C VAL A 447 29.39 16.98 -5.12
N GLY A 448 29.23 18.25 -5.54
CA GLY A 448 28.05 19.08 -5.27
C GLY A 448 28.12 19.93 -4.00
N LEU A 449 29.20 19.81 -3.20
CA LEU A 449 29.33 20.58 -1.95
C LEU A 449 29.95 21.97 -2.16
N PHE A 450 30.96 22.08 -3.03
CA PHE A 450 31.69 23.33 -3.27
C PHE A 450 31.72 23.69 -4.77
N GLU A 451 31.38 24.95 -5.11
CA GLU A 451 31.39 25.41 -6.52
C GLU A 451 32.74 25.29 -7.16
N SER A 452 33.80 25.73 -6.46
CA SER A 452 35.18 25.81 -6.94
C SER A 452 36.04 24.64 -6.46
N ALA A 453 35.43 23.45 -6.30
CA ALA A 453 36.16 22.24 -5.94
C ALA A 453 37.22 21.91 -7.04
N THR A 454 38.42 21.58 -6.59
CA THR A 454 39.51 21.12 -7.46
C THR A 454 39.70 19.62 -7.33
N PHE A 455 39.89 18.96 -8.46
CA PHE A 455 40.04 17.50 -8.52
C PHE A 455 41.38 17.16 -9.17
N GLN A 456 42.09 16.22 -8.54
CA GLN A 456 43.34 15.68 -9.06
C GLN A 456 43.09 14.30 -9.67
N GLU A 457 43.94 13.91 -10.59
CA GLU A 457 43.93 12.56 -11.17
C GLU A 457 45.29 11.92 -11.05
N GLU A 458 45.33 10.61 -10.97
CA GLU A 458 46.54 9.82 -10.99
C GLU A 458 46.45 8.77 -12.10
N THR A 459 47.59 8.47 -12.72
CA THR A 459 47.71 7.37 -13.68
C THR A 459 48.57 6.27 -13.08
N VAL A 460 48.04 5.04 -13.09
CA VAL A 460 48.69 3.84 -12.63
C VAL A 460 48.75 2.80 -13.74
N GLY A 461 49.89 2.11 -13.89
CA GLY A 461 50.00 1.00 -14.86
C GLY A 461 49.45 -0.28 -14.26
N LEU A 462 48.60 -0.99 -15.00
CA LEU A 462 48.09 -2.31 -14.71
C LEU A 462 48.90 -3.36 -15.48
N ALA A 463 49.30 -4.44 -14.80
CA ALA A 463 49.83 -5.63 -15.45
C ALA A 463 48.69 -6.59 -15.86
N PRO A 464 48.86 -7.39 -16.93
CA PRO A 464 47.90 -8.42 -17.30
C PRO A 464 47.60 -9.35 -16.13
N GLY A 465 46.31 -9.48 -15.78
CA GLY A 465 45.87 -10.26 -14.61
C GLY A 465 45.47 -9.40 -13.41
N ASP A 466 45.84 -8.11 -13.37
CA ASP A 466 45.49 -7.21 -12.26
C ASP A 466 43.99 -6.97 -12.21
N TRP A 467 43.51 -6.81 -10.98
CA TRP A 467 42.11 -6.54 -10.65
C TRP A 467 41.92 -5.15 -10.05
N LEU A 468 40.87 -4.48 -10.48
CA LEU A 468 40.39 -3.26 -9.85
C LEU A 468 39.00 -3.53 -9.24
N ILE A 469 38.83 -3.20 -7.96
CA ILE A 469 37.58 -3.36 -7.22
C ILE A 469 37.14 -1.98 -6.74
N VAL A 470 36.04 -1.48 -7.27
CA VAL A 470 35.34 -0.26 -6.81
C VAL A 470 34.10 -0.70 -6.04
N PHE A 471 33.86 -0.13 -4.88
CA PHE A 471 32.77 -0.56 -4.00
C PHE A 471 32.21 0.60 -3.18
N SER A 472 30.89 0.58 -2.90
CA SER A 472 30.25 1.53 -2.00
C SER A 472 30.51 1.18 -0.52
N ASP A 473 30.24 2.12 0.36
CA ASP A 473 30.39 1.93 1.82
C ASP A 473 29.50 0.81 2.37
N GLY A 474 28.32 0.57 1.76
CA GLY A 474 27.45 -0.55 2.13
C GLY A 474 28.10 -1.94 1.98
N VAL A 475 29.24 -2.07 1.27
CA VAL A 475 30.07 -3.28 1.28
C VAL A 475 30.92 -3.36 2.53
N SER A 476 31.75 -2.32 2.79
CA SER A 476 32.71 -2.31 3.91
C SER A 476 32.06 -2.08 5.28
N GLU A 477 30.96 -1.30 5.33
CA GLU A 477 30.22 -0.97 6.55
C GLU A 477 29.03 -1.91 6.81
N ALA A 478 28.89 -2.99 6.05
CA ALA A 478 27.88 -4.02 6.30
C ALA A 478 28.02 -4.58 7.72
N LEU A 479 26.94 -4.54 8.51
CA LEU A 479 26.95 -4.93 9.92
C LEU A 479 26.56 -6.39 10.12
N SER A 480 27.31 -7.08 10.98
CA SER A 480 26.92 -8.39 11.50
C SER A 480 25.76 -8.27 12.51
N ALA A 481 25.17 -9.38 12.91
CA ALA A 481 24.16 -9.43 13.97
C ALA A 481 24.69 -8.90 15.33
N ASP A 482 26.01 -8.95 15.54
CA ASP A 482 26.69 -8.48 16.75
C ASP A 482 27.13 -7.00 16.62
N GLY A 483 26.86 -6.34 15.49
CA GLY A 483 27.18 -4.93 15.21
C GLY A 483 28.62 -4.69 14.76
N GLU A 484 29.34 -5.72 14.33
CA GLU A 484 30.68 -5.58 13.76
C GLU A 484 30.59 -5.24 12.27
N GLU A 485 31.52 -4.38 11.79
CA GLU A 485 31.62 -4.05 10.36
C GLU A 485 32.36 -5.13 9.58
N TYR A 486 31.98 -5.35 8.33
CA TYR A 486 32.61 -6.28 7.41
C TYR A 486 34.08 -5.92 7.16
N GLY A 487 34.36 -4.67 6.90
CA GLY A 487 35.66 -4.05 6.78
C GLY A 487 36.45 -4.42 5.52
N ASP A 488 37.39 -3.55 5.17
CA ASP A 488 38.25 -3.72 3.98
C ASP A 488 39.17 -4.95 4.05
N ALA A 489 39.62 -5.32 5.24
CA ALA A 489 40.51 -6.48 5.40
C ALA A 489 39.84 -7.78 4.93
N ARG A 490 38.54 -7.93 5.21
CA ARG A 490 37.78 -9.09 4.81
C ARG A 490 37.48 -9.04 3.30
N LEU A 491 37.16 -7.87 2.76
CA LEU A 491 36.98 -7.67 1.32
C LEU A 491 38.27 -8.06 0.57
N ILE A 492 39.42 -7.57 1.01
CA ILE A 492 40.72 -7.91 0.42
C ILE A 492 40.98 -9.41 0.45
N SER A 493 40.70 -10.07 1.58
CA SER A 493 40.84 -11.53 1.72
C SER A 493 39.95 -12.28 0.71
N THR A 494 38.69 -11.87 0.57
CA THR A 494 37.75 -12.47 -0.36
C THR A 494 38.18 -12.28 -1.81
N VAL A 495 38.61 -11.07 -2.18
CA VAL A 495 39.12 -10.76 -3.53
C VAL A 495 40.38 -11.59 -3.84
N THR A 496 41.33 -11.63 -2.94
CA THR A 496 42.59 -12.36 -3.13
C THR A 496 42.36 -13.87 -3.29
N ALA A 497 41.37 -14.43 -2.61
CA ALA A 497 40.98 -15.83 -2.75
C ALA A 497 40.34 -16.18 -4.11
N HIS A 498 39.91 -15.19 -4.90
CA HIS A 498 39.17 -15.40 -6.16
C HIS A 498 39.85 -14.78 -7.39
N VAL A 499 41.13 -14.41 -7.32
CA VAL A 499 41.86 -13.75 -8.43
C VAL A 499 41.95 -14.58 -9.70
N ASP A 500 41.86 -15.91 -9.61
CA ASP A 500 41.88 -16.81 -10.78
C ASP A 500 40.53 -16.86 -11.53
N GLY A 501 39.48 -16.20 -10.99
CA GLY A 501 38.14 -16.20 -11.53
C GLY A 501 37.92 -15.20 -12.68
N ASP A 502 36.64 -15.00 -12.98
CA ASP A 502 36.16 -13.96 -13.89
C ASP A 502 35.39 -12.85 -13.11
N PRO A 503 35.17 -11.66 -13.70
CA PRO A 503 34.50 -10.57 -13.00
C PRO A 503 33.11 -10.91 -12.45
N PRO A 504 32.21 -11.61 -13.14
CA PRO A 504 30.93 -12.04 -12.57
C PRO A 504 31.10 -13.00 -11.37
N GLY A 505 32.09 -13.91 -11.42
CA GLY A 505 32.43 -14.80 -10.32
C GLY A 505 32.95 -14.06 -9.11
N MET A 506 33.81 -13.07 -9.30
CA MET A 506 34.32 -12.17 -8.25
C MET A 506 33.20 -11.41 -7.55
N LEU A 507 32.30 -10.76 -8.28
CA LEU A 507 31.14 -10.08 -7.73
C LEU A 507 30.26 -11.01 -6.88
N LYS A 508 29.99 -12.20 -7.42
CA LYS A 508 29.21 -13.22 -6.72
C LYS A 508 29.87 -13.64 -5.41
N ALA A 509 31.20 -13.80 -5.41
CA ALA A 509 31.97 -14.16 -4.21
C ALA A 509 31.92 -13.05 -3.15
N VAL A 510 32.16 -11.79 -3.54
CA VAL A 510 32.07 -10.64 -2.63
C VAL A 510 30.69 -10.53 -2.01
N PHE A 511 29.63 -10.52 -2.81
CA PHE A 511 28.25 -10.40 -2.30
C PHE A 511 27.81 -11.60 -1.46
N ALA A 512 28.29 -12.80 -1.78
CA ALA A 512 28.01 -14.00 -0.98
C ALA A 512 28.71 -13.93 0.40
N ASP A 513 29.96 -13.44 0.44
CA ASP A 513 30.69 -13.30 1.71
C ASP A 513 30.10 -12.19 2.59
N VAL A 514 29.72 -11.03 2.03
CA VAL A 514 29.00 -9.98 2.77
C VAL A 514 27.69 -10.53 3.34
N ARG A 515 26.89 -11.24 2.54
CA ARG A 515 25.64 -11.86 3.00
C ARG A 515 25.88 -12.91 4.10
N ALA A 516 26.92 -13.72 3.98
CA ALA A 516 27.27 -14.71 4.99
C ALA A 516 27.73 -14.06 6.30
N PHE A 517 28.40 -12.91 6.22
CA PHE A 517 28.86 -12.14 7.39
C PHE A 517 27.68 -11.49 8.12
N THR A 518 26.76 -10.86 7.42
CA THR A 518 25.59 -10.18 8.02
C THR A 518 24.61 -11.17 8.67
N LYS A 519 24.60 -12.44 8.28
CA LYS A 519 23.74 -13.51 8.85
C LYS A 519 22.26 -13.11 8.99
N GLY A 520 21.75 -12.31 8.05
CA GLY A 520 20.35 -11.86 8.04
C GLY A 520 20.07 -10.60 8.88
N ALA A 521 21.10 -9.91 9.39
CA ALA A 521 20.94 -8.55 9.92
C ALA A 521 20.35 -7.63 8.81
N PRO A 522 19.53 -6.64 9.16
CA PRO A 522 18.98 -5.70 8.18
C PRO A 522 20.10 -4.98 7.43
N GLN A 523 20.00 -4.93 6.11
CA GLN A 523 20.94 -4.17 5.27
C GLN A 523 20.82 -2.67 5.59
N SER A 524 21.93 -2.05 5.98
CA SER A 524 22.01 -0.64 6.39
C SER A 524 22.11 0.30 5.21
N ASP A 525 22.86 -0.05 4.14
CA ASP A 525 23.05 0.76 2.96
C ASP A 525 23.05 -0.05 1.66
N ASP A 526 23.10 0.62 0.51
CA ASP A 526 23.16 -0.02 -0.80
C ASP A 526 24.50 -0.76 -0.96
N ILE A 527 24.47 -2.01 -1.36
CA ILE A 527 25.66 -2.82 -1.59
C ILE A 527 25.97 -2.82 -3.09
N THR A 528 26.95 -2.02 -3.50
CA THR A 528 27.33 -1.88 -4.90
C THR A 528 28.81 -2.15 -5.09
N ALA A 529 29.13 -2.93 -6.12
CA ALA A 529 30.52 -3.16 -6.50
C ALA A 529 30.65 -3.22 -8.03
N LEU A 530 31.80 -2.70 -8.51
CA LEU A 530 32.26 -2.79 -9.88
C LEU A 530 33.64 -3.44 -9.84
N VAL A 531 33.80 -4.53 -10.57
CA VAL A 531 35.09 -5.24 -10.68
C VAL A 531 35.55 -5.25 -12.11
N LEU A 532 36.83 -5.00 -12.31
CA LEU A 532 37.49 -5.00 -13.60
C LEU A 532 38.76 -5.84 -13.52
N ARG A 533 38.99 -6.69 -14.54
CA ARG A 533 40.23 -7.43 -14.73
C ARG A 533 40.88 -6.98 -16.02
N TYR A 534 42.15 -6.56 -15.94
CA TYR A 534 42.97 -6.22 -17.09
C TYR A 534 43.55 -7.51 -17.72
N GLY A 535 43.44 -7.65 -19.03
CA GLY A 535 43.82 -8.87 -19.74
C GLY A 535 45.06 -8.70 -20.62
N GLY A 536 45.49 -7.46 -20.85
CA GLY A 536 46.64 -7.14 -21.72
C GLY A 536 46.25 -7.05 -23.17
#